data_0f287405415479e20c1af51e32e5d903
#
_entry.id   0f287405415479e20c1af51e32e5d903
#
_cell.length_a   1.000
_cell.length_b   1.000
_cell.length_c   1.000
_cell.angle_alpha   90.00
_cell.angle_beta   90.00
_cell.angle_gamma   90.00
#
_symmetry.space_group_name_H-M   'P 1'
#
loop_
_entity.id
_entity.type
_entity.pdbx_description
1 polymer ?
#
loop_
_entity_poly.entity_id
_entity_poly.type
_entity_poly.pdbx_seq_one_letter_code
_entity_poly.pdbx_strand_id
1 'polypeptide(L)'
;MATAENAPHGSEARGCFAPFHAAADWLADLGHLVIVWFTALGDLALFTLRTLRWLFSRLPRRETLIPAFYQIGVLSLPVVALTGTFIGMVLAVQSYAQFRMMGLETRLGAVINMALVRELGPVLAATMLAGRIGSAMAAELGTMRVTEQIDALASMGTNPIHYLVVPRFLACIVLIPTLTIMADFMGVVGGAFYSITLLDVDYYHYWVHSKNFVNNFDLFIGVFKSLFFGAAIGLIACHRGFNCDPGAEGVGRAATRAFVFSFVTILLLDLFLGILLDTVNNYLWPQQARVV
;
A
#
# COMPACT_ATOMS: atom_id res chain seq x y z
N MET A 1 -69.84 19.13 -28.68
CA MET A 1 -70.77 17.99 -28.76
C MET A 1 -69.96 16.71 -28.61
N ALA A 2 -70.30 15.94 -27.58
CA ALA A 2 -70.10 14.53 -27.30
C ALA A 2 -68.66 14.17 -26.96
N THR A 3 -68.24 14.01 -25.70
CA THR A 3 -68.62 13.01 -24.66
C THR A 3 -68.33 11.57 -25.02
N ALA A 4 -67.61 10.97 -24.16
CA ALA A 4 -67.47 9.57 -23.78
C ALA A 4 -66.03 9.04 -23.92
N GLU A 5 -65.40 8.27 -23.06
CA GLU A 5 -65.92 7.63 -21.83
C GLU A 5 -64.66 7.03 -21.16
N ASN A 6 -64.63 7.20 -19.89
CA ASN A 6 -63.67 6.52 -19.00
C ASN A 6 -63.85 4.99 -19.03
N ALA A 7 -62.78 4.26 -19.10
CA ALA A 7 -62.71 2.88 -18.60
C ALA A 7 -61.49 2.68 -17.72
N PRO A 8 -61.64 2.40 -16.44
CA PRO A 8 -60.56 1.98 -15.57
C PRO A 8 -60.49 0.45 -15.58
N HIS A 9 -59.46 -0.13 -16.16
CA HIS A 9 -59.22 -1.54 -15.92
C HIS A 9 -57.72 -1.83 -15.83
N GLY A 10 -57.27 -2.31 -14.68
CA GLY A 10 -56.03 -3.06 -14.56
C GLY A 10 -55.15 -2.69 -13.37
N SER A 11 -55.70 -2.43 -12.17
CA SER A 11 -54.83 -2.17 -10.98
C SER A 11 -54.86 -3.26 -9.90
N GLU A 12 -55.14 -4.52 -10.23
CA GLU A 12 -55.24 -5.55 -9.17
C GLU A 12 -54.34 -6.79 -9.31
N ALA A 13 -53.38 -6.81 -10.21
CA ALA A 13 -52.46 -7.99 -10.35
C ALA A 13 -51.00 -7.75 -9.92
N ARG A 14 -50.69 -6.60 -9.30
CA ARG A 14 -49.27 -6.28 -8.94
C ARG A 14 -48.90 -6.61 -7.48
N GLY A 15 -49.81 -7.10 -6.65
CA GLY A 15 -49.59 -7.24 -5.20
C GLY A 15 -48.92 -8.53 -4.72
N CYS A 16 -48.91 -9.61 -5.49
CA CYS A 16 -48.47 -10.91 -4.98
C CYS A 16 -47.04 -11.34 -5.38
N PHE A 17 -46.41 -10.68 -6.36
CA PHE A 17 -45.08 -11.02 -6.85
C PHE A 17 -43.97 -10.01 -6.43
N ALA A 18 -44.33 -8.97 -5.71
CA ALA A 18 -43.40 -7.92 -5.28
C ALA A 18 -42.17 -8.45 -4.47
N PRO A 19 -42.29 -9.38 -3.52
CA PRO A 19 -41.12 -9.90 -2.80
C PRO A 19 -40.20 -10.77 -3.66
N PHE A 20 -40.73 -11.42 -4.69
CA PHE A 20 -39.94 -12.28 -5.57
C PHE A 20 -39.11 -11.47 -6.58
N HIS A 21 -39.66 -10.34 -7.06
CA HIS A 21 -38.92 -9.41 -7.91
C HIS A 21 -37.79 -8.71 -7.12
N ALA A 22 -38.08 -8.27 -5.88
CA ALA A 22 -37.06 -7.67 -5.01
C ALA A 22 -35.91 -8.64 -4.69
N ALA A 23 -36.19 -9.92 -4.47
CA ALA A 23 -35.16 -10.94 -4.26
C ALA A 23 -34.36 -11.23 -5.54
N ALA A 24 -35.01 -11.25 -6.70
CA ALA A 24 -34.35 -11.44 -7.99
C ALA A 24 -33.47 -10.24 -8.35
N ASP A 25 -33.93 -9.03 -8.11
CA ASP A 25 -33.15 -7.79 -8.32
C ASP A 25 -31.92 -7.75 -7.39
N TRP A 26 -32.07 -8.12 -6.12
CA TRP A 26 -30.95 -8.22 -5.17
C TRP A 26 -29.93 -9.27 -5.58
N LEU A 27 -30.38 -10.43 -6.11
CA LEU A 27 -29.48 -11.47 -6.63
C LEU A 27 -28.77 -10.99 -7.91
N ALA A 28 -29.45 -10.26 -8.79
CA ALA A 28 -28.86 -9.67 -9.98
C ALA A 28 -27.83 -8.61 -9.64
N ASP A 29 -28.10 -7.75 -8.65
CA ASP A 29 -27.17 -6.74 -8.16
C ASP A 29 -25.91 -7.38 -7.53
N LEU A 30 -26.11 -8.44 -6.74
CA LEU A 30 -24.98 -9.24 -6.21
C LEU A 30 -24.17 -9.87 -7.33
N GLY A 31 -24.83 -10.46 -8.33
CA GLY A 31 -24.16 -11.04 -9.50
C GLY A 31 -23.37 -10.00 -10.29
N HIS A 32 -23.97 -8.83 -10.50
CA HIS A 32 -23.30 -7.70 -11.15
C HIS A 32 -22.08 -7.22 -10.36
N LEU A 33 -22.20 -7.09 -9.05
CA LEU A 33 -21.08 -6.69 -8.17
C LEU A 33 -19.93 -7.69 -8.23
N VAL A 34 -20.22 -8.98 -8.23
CA VAL A 34 -19.21 -10.05 -8.35
C VAL A 34 -18.51 -9.98 -9.71
N ILE A 35 -19.27 -9.82 -10.80
CA ILE A 35 -18.70 -9.70 -12.15
C ILE A 35 -17.81 -8.47 -12.26
N VAL A 36 -18.23 -7.32 -11.73
CA VAL A 36 -17.43 -6.08 -11.71
C VAL A 36 -16.14 -6.26 -10.94
N TRP A 37 -16.17 -6.97 -9.82
CA TRP A 37 -14.98 -7.29 -9.04
C TRP A 37 -14.00 -8.19 -9.81
N PHE A 38 -14.50 -9.27 -10.41
CA PHE A 38 -13.65 -10.19 -11.20
C PHE A 38 -13.07 -9.51 -12.45
N THR A 39 -13.83 -8.68 -13.14
CA THR A 39 -13.32 -7.91 -14.28
C THR A 39 -12.25 -6.91 -13.86
N ALA A 40 -12.45 -6.19 -12.77
CA ALA A 40 -11.45 -5.25 -12.24
C ALA A 40 -10.15 -5.95 -11.83
N LEU A 41 -10.24 -7.14 -11.19
CA LEU A 41 -9.08 -7.95 -10.86
C LEU A 41 -8.40 -8.49 -12.11
N GLY A 42 -9.17 -8.93 -13.11
CA GLY A 42 -8.66 -9.40 -14.38
C GLY A 42 -7.89 -8.31 -15.13
N ASP A 43 -8.43 -7.11 -15.19
CA ASP A 43 -7.78 -5.96 -15.83
C ASP A 43 -6.46 -5.59 -15.14
N LEU A 44 -6.45 -5.58 -13.80
CA LEU A 44 -5.23 -5.34 -13.03
C LEU A 44 -4.19 -6.46 -13.28
N ALA A 45 -4.61 -7.73 -13.33
CA ALA A 45 -3.73 -8.85 -13.59
C ALA A 45 -3.14 -8.78 -15.00
N LEU A 46 -3.93 -8.47 -16.01
CA LEU A 46 -3.46 -8.29 -17.39
C LEU A 46 -2.50 -7.10 -17.52
N PHE A 47 -2.79 -6.00 -16.83
CA PHE A 47 -1.90 -4.84 -16.77
C PHE A 47 -0.56 -5.19 -16.12
N THR A 48 -0.59 -5.94 -15.02
CA THR A 48 0.59 -6.44 -14.32
C THR A 48 1.43 -7.35 -15.20
N LEU A 49 0.80 -8.32 -15.88
CA LEU A 49 1.48 -9.22 -16.82
C LEU A 49 2.14 -8.47 -17.98
N ARG A 50 1.45 -7.48 -18.54
CA ARG A 50 2.02 -6.63 -19.60
C ARG A 50 3.21 -5.82 -19.10
N THR A 51 3.13 -5.25 -17.89
CA THR A 51 4.21 -4.49 -17.27
C THR A 51 5.43 -5.39 -17.01
N LEU A 52 5.23 -6.58 -16.44
CA LEU A 52 6.30 -7.54 -16.19
C LEU A 52 6.94 -8.04 -17.49
N ARG A 53 6.14 -8.33 -18.51
CA ARG A 53 6.66 -8.76 -19.83
C ARG A 53 7.58 -7.69 -20.42
N TRP A 54 7.22 -6.42 -20.33
CA TRP A 54 8.03 -5.33 -20.85
C TRP A 54 9.27 -5.07 -19.99
N LEU A 55 9.17 -5.22 -18.67
CA LEU A 55 10.29 -5.12 -17.76
C LEU A 55 11.42 -6.10 -18.09
N PHE A 56 11.06 -7.37 -18.38
CA PHE A 56 12.04 -8.40 -18.74
C PHE A 56 12.49 -8.35 -20.21
N SER A 57 11.71 -7.73 -21.10
CA SER A 57 12.06 -7.63 -22.52
C SER A 57 13.13 -6.56 -22.80
N ARG A 58 12.97 -5.37 -22.22
CA ARG A 58 13.89 -4.24 -22.43
C ARG A 58 13.93 -3.38 -21.17
N LEU A 59 15.14 -3.11 -20.68
CA LEU A 59 15.33 -2.17 -19.57
C LEU A 59 14.97 -0.75 -20.01
N PRO A 60 14.34 0.04 -19.12
CA PRO A 60 13.99 1.42 -19.41
C PRO A 60 15.25 2.28 -19.61
N ARG A 61 15.13 3.33 -20.40
CA ARG A 61 16.24 4.27 -20.63
C ARG A 61 16.54 5.04 -19.35
N ARG A 62 17.81 5.35 -19.13
CA ARG A 62 18.27 6.14 -17.97
C ARG A 62 17.59 7.50 -17.86
N GLU A 63 17.28 8.11 -19.00
CA GLU A 63 16.62 9.42 -19.07
C GLU A 63 15.21 9.43 -18.48
N THR A 64 14.49 8.32 -18.51
CA THR A 64 13.15 8.17 -17.92
C THR A 64 13.23 7.63 -16.47
N LEU A 65 14.28 6.87 -16.17
CA LEU A 65 14.46 6.26 -14.85
C LEU A 65 14.90 7.28 -13.79
N ILE A 66 15.88 8.13 -14.13
CA ILE A 66 16.46 9.09 -13.18
C ILE A 66 15.41 10.06 -12.60
N PRO A 67 14.54 10.69 -13.41
CA PRO A 67 13.47 11.54 -12.87
C PRO A 67 12.51 10.79 -11.95
N ALA A 68 12.14 9.55 -12.30
CA ALA A 68 11.29 8.70 -11.44
C ALA A 68 11.96 8.39 -10.09
N PHE A 69 13.26 8.07 -10.09
CA PHE A 69 14.03 7.86 -8.88
C PHE A 69 14.14 9.10 -8.00
N TYR A 70 14.33 10.26 -8.62
CA TYR A 70 14.39 11.53 -7.89
C TYR A 70 13.04 11.86 -7.24
N GLN A 71 11.97 11.77 -7.99
CA GLN A 71 10.62 12.11 -7.54
C GLN A 71 10.12 11.17 -6.43
N ILE A 72 10.36 9.86 -6.59
CA ILE A 72 9.93 8.83 -5.65
C ILE A 72 10.87 8.78 -4.43
N GLY A 73 12.18 8.80 -4.65
CA GLY A 73 13.19 8.62 -3.60
C GLY A 73 13.47 9.91 -2.84
N VAL A 74 14.15 10.85 -3.50
CA VAL A 74 14.73 12.02 -2.83
C VAL A 74 13.67 12.91 -2.19
N LEU A 75 12.61 13.20 -2.91
CA LEU A 75 11.53 14.04 -2.39
C LEU A 75 10.70 13.37 -1.27
N SER A 76 10.80 12.04 -1.08
CA SER A 76 10.11 11.35 0.01
C SER A 76 10.94 11.23 1.28
N LEU A 77 12.27 11.35 1.20
CA LEU A 77 13.17 11.19 2.34
C LEU A 77 12.78 12.02 3.57
N PRO A 78 12.57 13.35 3.47
CA PRO A 78 12.30 14.16 4.67
C PRO A 78 10.98 13.77 5.34
N VAL A 79 9.97 13.42 4.56
CA VAL A 79 8.66 13.03 5.08
C VAL A 79 8.74 11.67 5.77
N VAL A 80 9.42 10.70 5.17
CA VAL A 80 9.62 9.36 5.72
C VAL A 80 10.48 9.40 6.99
N ALA A 81 11.55 10.19 6.98
CA ALA A 81 12.40 10.37 8.16
C ALA A 81 11.64 10.97 9.34
N LEU A 82 10.86 12.03 9.09
CA LEU A 82 10.07 12.68 10.12
C LEU A 82 8.99 11.74 10.70
N THR A 83 8.26 11.07 9.83
CA THR A 83 7.20 10.14 10.26
C THR A 83 7.77 8.93 10.99
N GLY A 84 8.88 8.34 10.52
CA GLY A 84 9.58 7.27 11.22
C GLY A 84 9.98 7.67 12.63
N THR A 85 10.58 8.86 12.80
CA THR A 85 10.98 9.39 14.12
C THR A 85 9.78 9.51 15.06
N PHE A 86 8.66 10.08 14.59
CA PHE A 86 7.46 10.21 15.42
C PHE A 86 6.85 8.87 15.81
N ILE A 87 6.82 7.91 14.88
CA ILE A 87 6.32 6.56 15.15
C ILE A 87 7.15 5.91 16.27
N GLY A 88 8.48 5.99 16.20
CA GLY A 88 9.37 5.47 17.24
C GLY A 88 9.11 6.11 18.62
N MET A 89 8.94 7.44 18.65
CA MET A 89 8.62 8.15 19.90
C MET A 89 7.25 7.76 20.47
N VAL A 90 6.21 7.64 19.63
CA VAL A 90 4.87 7.22 20.06
C VAL A 90 4.88 5.81 20.62
N LEU A 91 5.59 4.89 19.97
CA LEU A 91 5.76 3.53 20.48
C LEU A 91 6.46 3.50 21.83
N ALA A 92 7.48 4.34 22.03
CA ALA A 92 8.18 4.46 23.30
C ALA A 92 7.22 4.90 24.42
N VAL A 93 6.43 5.94 24.18
CA VAL A 93 5.44 6.45 25.15
C VAL A 93 4.41 5.37 25.51
N GLN A 94 3.84 4.74 24.49
CA GLN A 94 2.75 3.78 24.67
C GLN A 94 3.22 2.49 25.36
N SER A 95 4.39 2.00 24.98
CA SER A 95 4.94 0.78 25.58
C SER A 95 5.46 0.99 26.99
N TYR A 96 6.04 2.15 27.30
CA TYR A 96 6.59 2.44 28.62
C TYR A 96 5.59 2.28 29.74
N ALA A 97 4.37 2.81 29.59
CA ALA A 97 3.33 2.70 30.60
C ALA A 97 3.00 1.23 30.95
N GLN A 98 3.00 0.34 29.94
CA GLN A 98 2.71 -1.09 30.14
C GLN A 98 3.90 -1.83 30.78
N PHE A 99 5.13 -1.57 30.32
CA PHE A 99 6.33 -2.23 30.83
C PHE A 99 6.67 -1.79 32.25
N ARG A 100 6.39 -0.54 32.62
CA ARG A 100 6.54 -0.04 33.98
C ARG A 100 5.66 -0.74 34.98
N MET A 101 4.41 -1.05 34.61
CA MET A 101 3.51 -1.80 35.49
C MET A 101 4.00 -3.22 35.76
N MET A 102 4.79 -3.80 34.84
CA MET A 102 5.37 -5.13 34.95
C MET A 102 6.78 -5.16 35.58
N GLY A 103 7.38 -4.00 35.85
CA GLY A 103 8.78 -3.91 36.33
C GLY A 103 9.81 -4.33 35.26
N LEU A 104 9.46 -4.26 33.98
CA LEU A 104 10.30 -4.69 32.84
C LEU A 104 10.82 -3.51 32.01
N GLU A 105 11.02 -2.36 32.61
CA GLU A 105 11.44 -1.12 31.92
C GLU A 105 12.73 -1.29 31.12
N THR A 106 13.65 -2.12 31.60
CA THR A 106 14.93 -2.39 30.94
C THR A 106 14.79 -3.11 29.58
N ARG A 107 13.68 -3.79 29.34
CA ARG A 107 13.41 -4.51 28.06
C ARG A 107 12.64 -3.69 27.02
N LEU A 108 12.30 -2.45 27.37
CA LEU A 108 11.50 -1.57 26.53
C LEU A 108 12.09 -1.41 25.11
N GLY A 109 13.39 -1.15 25.00
CA GLY A 109 14.07 -0.95 23.73
C GLY A 109 13.99 -2.17 22.80
N ALA A 110 14.08 -3.37 23.36
CA ALA A 110 13.98 -4.61 22.58
C ALA A 110 12.62 -4.74 21.89
N VAL A 111 11.55 -4.50 22.66
CA VAL A 111 10.18 -4.66 22.14
C VAL A 111 9.82 -3.58 21.12
N ILE A 112 10.18 -2.32 21.39
CA ILE A 112 9.93 -1.23 20.45
C ILE A 112 10.66 -1.48 19.13
N ASN A 113 11.95 -1.77 19.19
CA ASN A 113 12.77 -1.91 17.99
C ASN A 113 12.38 -3.16 17.18
N MET A 114 12.03 -4.27 17.84
CA MET A 114 11.55 -5.47 17.19
C MET A 114 10.20 -5.23 16.49
N ALA A 115 9.22 -4.63 17.20
CA ALA A 115 7.91 -4.33 16.61
C ALA A 115 8.00 -3.34 15.45
N LEU A 116 8.89 -2.35 15.56
CA LEU A 116 9.11 -1.35 14.53
C LEU A 116 9.67 -2.00 13.27
N VAL A 117 10.81 -2.68 13.37
CA VAL A 117 11.54 -3.20 12.21
C VAL A 117 10.79 -4.33 11.51
N ARG A 118 10.11 -5.20 12.26
CA ARG A 118 9.46 -6.38 11.72
C ARG A 118 8.12 -6.09 11.07
N GLU A 119 7.31 -5.19 11.67
CA GLU A 119 5.91 -4.99 11.29
C GLU A 119 5.58 -3.53 11.00
N LEU A 120 5.70 -2.67 12.01
CA LEU A 120 5.14 -1.33 11.96
C LEU A 120 5.88 -0.40 11.01
N GLY A 121 7.20 -0.47 10.96
CA GLY A 121 8.01 0.35 10.06
C GLY A 121 7.68 0.12 8.59
N PRO A 122 7.77 -1.12 8.08
CA PRO A 122 7.44 -1.42 6.69
C PRO A 122 6.02 -1.02 6.29
N VAL A 123 5.01 -1.34 7.13
CA VAL A 123 3.61 -1.04 6.83
C VAL A 123 3.33 0.46 6.85
N LEU A 124 3.78 1.17 7.91
CA LEU A 124 3.53 2.60 8.05
C LEU A 124 4.31 3.42 6.99
N ALA A 125 5.54 3.04 6.68
CA ALA A 125 6.28 3.64 5.59
C ALA A 125 5.57 3.43 4.24
N ALA A 126 5.12 2.19 3.95
CA ALA A 126 4.42 1.88 2.71
C ALA A 126 3.09 2.62 2.58
N THR A 127 2.28 2.70 3.65
CA THR A 127 0.99 3.41 3.63
C THR A 127 1.18 4.92 3.43
N MET A 128 2.18 5.50 4.06
CA MET A 128 2.56 6.89 3.87
C MET A 128 3.01 7.17 2.43
N LEU A 129 3.84 6.29 1.88
CA LEU A 129 4.33 6.38 0.51
C LEU A 129 3.21 6.13 -0.52
N ALA A 130 2.25 5.25 -0.23
CA ALA A 130 1.06 5.07 -1.07
C ALA A 130 0.25 6.36 -1.18
N GLY A 131 0.09 7.10 -0.07
CA GLY A 131 -0.57 8.40 -0.06
C GLY A 131 0.18 9.46 -0.87
N ARG A 132 1.50 9.55 -0.67
CA ARG A 132 2.31 10.59 -1.32
C ARG A 132 2.66 10.26 -2.77
N ILE A 133 3.23 9.09 -3.01
CA ILE A 133 3.76 8.68 -4.32
C ILE A 133 2.66 8.07 -5.17
N GLY A 134 1.84 7.17 -4.58
CA GLY A 134 0.78 6.48 -5.30
C GLY A 134 -0.27 7.45 -5.85
N SER A 135 -0.74 8.39 -5.04
CA SER A 135 -1.68 9.42 -5.49
C SER A 135 -1.06 10.38 -6.52
N ALA A 136 0.20 10.80 -6.33
CA ALA A 136 0.89 11.68 -7.26
C ALA A 136 1.10 11.03 -8.63
N MET A 137 1.56 9.76 -8.67
CA MET A 137 1.72 9.01 -9.93
C MET A 137 0.39 8.79 -10.65
N ALA A 138 -0.68 8.49 -9.90
CA ALA A 138 -2.01 8.32 -10.50
C ALA A 138 -2.54 9.64 -11.07
N ALA A 139 -2.32 10.77 -10.37
CA ALA A 139 -2.71 12.09 -10.85
C ALA A 139 -1.93 12.50 -12.09
N GLU A 140 -0.61 12.29 -12.11
CA GLU A 140 0.25 12.60 -13.24
C GLU A 140 -0.16 11.80 -14.49
N LEU A 141 -0.27 10.48 -14.38
CA LEU A 141 -0.72 9.63 -15.50
C LEU A 141 -2.16 9.93 -15.90
N GLY A 142 -3.04 10.22 -14.94
CA GLY A 142 -4.41 10.63 -15.20
C GLY A 142 -4.49 11.95 -15.99
N THR A 143 -3.64 12.92 -15.66
CA THR A 143 -3.53 14.16 -16.42
C THR A 143 -3.05 13.88 -17.85
N MET A 144 -2.03 13.05 -18.03
CA MET A 144 -1.54 12.64 -19.34
C MET A 144 -2.60 11.87 -20.14
N ARG A 145 -3.49 11.14 -19.48
CA ARG A 145 -4.62 10.44 -20.13
C ARG A 145 -5.67 11.42 -20.61
N VAL A 146 -6.08 12.35 -19.77
CA VAL A 146 -7.11 13.36 -20.07
C VAL A 146 -6.66 14.33 -21.19
N THR A 147 -5.35 14.62 -21.26
CA THR A 147 -4.77 15.47 -22.30
C THR A 147 -4.33 14.70 -23.54
N GLU A 148 -4.71 13.43 -23.70
CA GLU A 148 -4.42 12.55 -24.84
C GLU A 148 -2.92 12.31 -25.11
N GLN A 149 -2.04 12.66 -24.18
CA GLN A 149 -0.59 12.46 -24.34
C GLN A 149 -0.23 10.96 -24.43
N ILE A 150 -0.98 10.09 -23.76
CA ILE A 150 -0.78 8.62 -23.82
C ILE A 150 -1.11 8.11 -25.21
N ASP A 151 -2.19 8.60 -25.81
CA ASP A 151 -2.63 8.21 -27.17
C ASP A 151 -1.69 8.79 -28.24
N ALA A 152 -1.16 10.00 -28.01
CA ALA A 152 -0.12 10.59 -28.87
C ALA A 152 1.17 9.75 -28.87
N LEU A 153 1.61 9.25 -27.70
CA LEU A 153 2.75 8.33 -27.61
C LEU A 153 2.50 7.02 -28.38
N ALA A 154 1.29 6.49 -28.28
CA ALA A 154 0.91 5.28 -29.00
C ALA A 154 0.91 5.49 -30.52
N SER A 155 0.43 6.63 -31.00
CA SER A 155 0.41 6.99 -32.43
C SER A 155 1.80 7.16 -33.02
N MET A 156 2.77 7.57 -32.19
CA MET A 156 4.20 7.65 -32.57
C MET A 156 4.90 6.26 -32.57
N GLY A 157 4.17 5.16 -32.36
CA GLY A 157 4.72 3.81 -32.34
C GLY A 157 5.46 3.44 -31.05
N THR A 158 5.41 4.27 -30.01
CA THR A 158 6.01 4.00 -28.70
C THR A 158 5.00 3.32 -27.79
N ASN A 159 5.39 2.23 -27.14
CA ASN A 159 4.50 1.57 -26.18
C ASN A 159 4.41 2.39 -24.89
N PRO A 160 3.22 2.94 -24.54
CA PRO A 160 3.07 3.79 -23.36
C PRO A 160 3.38 3.07 -22.04
N ILE A 161 3.07 1.76 -21.95
CA ILE A 161 3.35 0.96 -20.74
C ILE A 161 4.85 0.89 -20.52
N HIS A 162 5.63 0.59 -21.56
CA HIS A 162 7.08 0.51 -21.44
C HIS A 162 7.72 1.87 -21.10
N TYR A 163 7.20 2.96 -21.66
CA TYR A 163 7.78 4.29 -21.49
C TYR A 163 7.40 4.96 -20.17
N LEU A 164 6.15 4.81 -19.73
CA LEU A 164 5.61 5.51 -18.54
C LEU A 164 5.52 4.64 -17.29
N VAL A 165 5.09 3.35 -17.44
CA VAL A 165 4.80 2.49 -16.28
C VAL A 165 6.06 1.79 -15.78
N VAL A 166 6.84 1.17 -16.68
CA VAL A 166 7.99 0.36 -16.29
C VAL A 166 9.03 1.13 -15.46
N PRO A 167 9.44 2.38 -15.82
CA PRO A 167 10.39 3.13 -15.02
C PRO A 167 9.87 3.46 -13.62
N ARG A 168 8.58 3.84 -13.50
CA ARG A 168 7.93 4.15 -12.21
C ARG A 168 7.79 2.91 -11.33
N PHE A 169 7.40 1.80 -11.93
CA PHE A 169 7.29 0.51 -11.26
C PHE A 169 8.64 0.03 -10.69
N LEU A 170 9.70 0.10 -11.53
CA LEU A 170 11.05 -0.27 -11.11
C LEU A 170 11.56 0.66 -9.99
N ALA A 171 11.30 1.95 -10.10
CA ALA A 171 11.65 2.90 -9.07
C ALA A 171 10.93 2.61 -7.74
N CYS A 172 9.64 2.25 -7.75
CA CYS A 172 8.90 1.85 -6.56
C CYS A 172 9.49 0.60 -5.90
N ILE A 173 9.78 -0.45 -6.68
CA ILE A 173 10.34 -1.71 -6.15
C ILE A 173 11.69 -1.50 -5.47
N VAL A 174 12.54 -0.61 -5.99
CA VAL A 174 13.89 -0.38 -5.44
C VAL A 174 13.86 0.64 -4.30
N LEU A 175 13.12 1.74 -4.47
CA LEU A 175 13.17 2.85 -3.53
C LEU A 175 12.29 2.67 -2.31
N ILE A 176 11.15 1.99 -2.41
CA ILE A 176 10.29 1.80 -1.24
C ILE A 176 10.98 0.96 -0.15
N PRO A 177 11.66 -0.15 -0.44
CA PRO A 177 12.50 -0.83 0.56
C PRO A 177 13.60 0.05 1.15
N THR A 178 14.26 0.86 0.33
CA THR A 178 15.30 1.77 0.80
C THR A 178 14.73 2.85 1.75
N LEU A 179 13.58 3.40 1.40
CA LEU A 179 12.87 4.37 2.25
C LEU A 179 12.32 3.73 3.54
N THR A 180 11.94 2.46 3.50
CA THR A 180 11.54 1.70 4.70
C THR A 180 12.70 1.53 5.66
N ILE A 181 13.89 1.16 5.18
CA ILE A 181 15.11 1.08 6.01
C ILE A 181 15.40 2.45 6.66
N MET A 182 15.21 3.54 5.91
CA MET A 182 15.36 4.89 6.46
C MET A 182 14.32 5.20 7.53
N ALA A 183 13.06 4.78 7.33
CA ALA A 183 11.99 4.95 8.32
C ALA A 183 12.28 4.18 9.61
N ASP A 184 12.73 2.92 9.48
CA ASP A 184 13.08 2.07 10.60
C ASP A 184 14.26 2.66 11.39
N PHE A 185 15.31 3.10 10.69
CA PHE A 185 16.46 3.75 11.31
C PHE A 185 16.06 4.99 12.09
N MET A 186 15.27 5.88 11.48
CA MET A 186 14.78 7.09 12.14
C MET A 186 13.81 6.79 13.27
N GLY A 187 13.03 5.72 13.16
CA GLY A 187 12.14 5.24 14.22
C GLY A 187 12.91 4.71 15.44
N VAL A 188 13.96 3.93 15.22
CA VAL A 188 14.87 3.46 16.29
C VAL A 188 15.53 4.66 16.99
N VAL A 189 16.03 5.64 16.23
CA VAL A 189 16.63 6.87 16.78
C VAL A 189 15.61 7.66 17.59
N GLY A 190 14.39 7.86 17.06
CA GLY A 190 13.31 8.58 17.76
C GLY A 190 12.86 7.87 19.04
N GLY A 191 12.69 6.55 18.99
CA GLY A 191 12.34 5.71 20.13
C GLY A 191 13.42 5.73 21.22
N ALA A 192 14.69 5.61 20.82
CA ALA A 192 15.84 5.69 21.73
C ALA A 192 15.95 7.07 22.37
N PHE A 193 15.84 8.13 21.56
CA PHE A 193 15.88 9.51 22.07
C PHE A 193 14.84 9.74 23.14
N TYR A 194 13.58 9.38 22.88
CA TYR A 194 12.50 9.58 23.83
C TYR A 194 12.65 8.71 25.08
N SER A 195 13.00 7.43 24.92
CA SER A 195 13.15 6.50 26.04
C SER A 195 14.28 6.89 27.01
N ILE A 196 15.41 7.34 26.47
CA ILE A 196 16.59 7.66 27.29
C ILE A 196 16.48 9.05 27.89
N THR A 197 16.04 10.08 27.12
CA THR A 197 16.06 11.47 27.59
C THR A 197 14.83 11.89 28.39
N LEU A 198 13.65 11.33 28.12
CA LEU A 198 12.40 11.73 28.75
C LEU A 198 11.84 10.68 29.72
N LEU A 199 12.15 9.41 29.53
CA LEU A 199 11.65 8.33 30.38
C LEU A 199 12.73 7.79 31.36
N ASP A 200 13.94 8.35 31.34
CA ASP A 200 15.08 7.98 32.19
C ASP A 200 15.43 6.48 32.15
N VAL A 201 15.18 5.82 31.00
CA VAL A 201 15.60 4.42 30.80
C VAL A 201 17.11 4.36 30.64
N ASP A 202 17.75 3.46 31.37
CA ASP A 202 19.22 3.31 31.31
C ASP A 202 19.71 2.98 29.89
N TYR A 203 20.62 3.83 29.38
CA TYR A 203 21.21 3.75 28.05
C TYR A 203 21.83 2.38 27.76
N TYR A 204 22.58 1.82 28.71
CA TYR A 204 23.27 0.56 28.50
C TYR A 204 22.29 -0.60 28.33
N HIS A 205 21.28 -0.70 29.20
CA HIS A 205 20.25 -1.75 29.11
C HIS A 205 19.40 -1.62 27.87
N TYR A 206 19.05 -0.40 27.44
CA TYR A 206 18.28 -0.16 26.21
C TYR A 206 18.97 -0.78 24.99
N TRP A 207 20.25 -0.46 24.78
CA TRP A 207 20.98 -0.91 23.59
C TRP A 207 21.38 -2.39 23.67
N VAL A 208 21.78 -2.90 24.82
CA VAL A 208 22.13 -4.32 24.98
C VAL A 208 20.94 -5.21 24.71
N HIS A 209 19.78 -4.89 25.25
CA HIS A 209 18.58 -5.67 25.00
C HIS A 209 18.10 -5.53 23.55
N SER A 210 18.12 -4.32 22.98
CA SER A 210 17.79 -4.13 21.56
C SER A 210 18.65 -4.97 20.63
N LYS A 211 19.98 -4.99 20.84
CA LYS A 211 20.91 -5.77 20.03
C LYS A 211 20.71 -7.29 20.16
N ASN A 212 20.33 -7.76 21.35
CA ASN A 212 20.18 -9.20 21.59
C ASN A 212 18.84 -9.74 21.08
N PHE A 213 17.80 -8.90 20.98
CA PHE A 213 16.46 -9.32 20.59
C PHE A 213 16.16 -9.10 19.10
N VAL A 214 16.73 -8.06 18.47
CA VAL A 214 16.53 -7.80 17.04
C VAL A 214 17.51 -8.66 16.23
N ASN A 215 16.98 -9.64 15.51
CA ASN A 215 17.75 -10.52 14.65
C ASN A 215 17.91 -9.94 13.24
N ASN A 216 18.98 -10.33 12.55
CA ASN A 216 19.15 -10.00 11.13
C ASN A 216 18.00 -10.51 10.27
N PHE A 217 17.31 -11.55 10.71
CA PHE A 217 16.15 -12.11 10.03
C PHE A 217 14.94 -11.17 10.10
N ASP A 218 14.73 -10.46 11.22
CA ASP A 218 13.65 -9.49 11.37
C ASP A 218 13.80 -8.31 10.42
N LEU A 219 15.04 -7.81 10.26
CA LEU A 219 15.39 -6.81 9.25
C LEU A 219 15.09 -7.30 7.83
N PHE A 220 15.47 -8.55 7.54
CA PHE A 220 15.19 -9.15 6.23
C PHE A 220 13.69 -9.25 5.96
N ILE A 221 12.89 -9.67 6.93
CA ILE A 221 11.42 -9.74 6.83
C ILE A 221 10.83 -8.38 6.46
N GLY A 222 11.22 -7.32 7.17
CA GLY A 222 10.71 -5.96 6.93
C GLY A 222 11.03 -5.46 5.53
N VAL A 223 12.28 -5.61 5.09
CA VAL A 223 12.72 -5.22 3.74
C VAL A 223 12.05 -6.08 2.66
N PHE A 224 11.90 -7.36 2.89
CA PHE A 224 11.24 -8.27 1.95
C PHE A 224 9.75 -7.92 1.77
N LYS A 225 9.02 -7.66 2.86
CA LYS A 225 7.64 -7.18 2.80
C LYS A 225 7.53 -5.86 2.02
N SER A 226 8.42 -4.91 2.28
CA SER A 226 8.38 -3.60 1.64
C SER A 226 8.61 -3.65 0.13
N LEU A 227 9.31 -4.66 -0.39
CA LEU A 227 9.47 -4.90 -1.83
C LEU A 227 8.12 -5.21 -2.50
N PHE A 228 7.31 -6.07 -1.88
CA PHE A 228 5.96 -6.37 -2.37
C PHE A 228 5.02 -5.17 -2.25
N PHE A 229 5.14 -4.40 -1.16
CA PHE A 229 4.37 -3.16 -1.01
C PHE A 229 4.73 -2.15 -2.11
N GLY A 230 6.02 -2.02 -2.43
CA GLY A 230 6.48 -1.16 -3.51
C GLY A 230 5.93 -1.59 -4.87
N ALA A 231 5.92 -2.87 -5.16
CA ALA A 231 5.34 -3.41 -6.37
C ALA A 231 3.83 -3.14 -6.45
N ALA A 232 3.09 -3.36 -5.36
CA ALA A 232 1.66 -3.11 -5.29
C ALA A 232 1.32 -1.63 -5.50
N ILE A 233 2.01 -0.72 -4.79
CA ILE A 233 1.80 0.73 -4.94
C ILE A 233 2.05 1.17 -6.39
N GLY A 234 3.18 0.77 -6.97
CA GLY A 234 3.55 1.14 -8.33
C GLY A 234 2.54 0.66 -9.38
N LEU A 235 2.09 -0.59 -9.27
CA LEU A 235 1.12 -1.17 -10.21
C LEU A 235 -0.26 -0.55 -10.08
N ILE A 236 -0.78 -0.44 -8.86
CA ILE A 236 -2.12 0.11 -8.61
C ILE A 236 -2.20 1.58 -9.01
N ALA A 237 -1.19 2.38 -8.64
CA ALA A 237 -1.16 3.79 -8.99
C ALA A 237 -1.11 4.01 -10.50
N CYS A 238 -0.23 3.28 -11.20
CA CYS A 238 -0.16 3.35 -12.66
C CYS A 238 -1.45 2.87 -13.31
N HIS A 239 -2.03 1.75 -12.87
CA HIS A 239 -3.28 1.23 -13.42
C HIS A 239 -4.44 2.23 -13.28
N ARG A 240 -4.59 2.85 -12.09
CA ARG A 240 -5.65 3.84 -11.85
C ARG A 240 -5.45 5.12 -12.63
N GLY A 241 -4.20 5.57 -12.81
CA GLY A 241 -3.88 6.72 -13.64
C GLY A 241 -4.16 6.47 -15.13
N PHE A 242 -3.81 5.29 -15.65
CA PHE A 242 -4.09 4.91 -17.05
C PHE A 242 -5.57 4.80 -17.38
N ASN A 243 -6.39 4.34 -16.41
CA ASN A 243 -7.84 4.17 -16.55
C ASN A 243 -8.59 5.33 -15.88
N CYS A 244 -8.06 6.53 -16.00
CA CYS A 244 -8.67 7.74 -15.45
C CYS A 244 -9.91 8.15 -16.25
N ASP A 245 -10.97 8.54 -15.53
CA ASP A 245 -12.14 9.16 -16.14
C ASP A 245 -11.79 10.56 -16.71
N PRO A 246 -12.47 11.04 -17.75
CA PRO A 246 -12.18 12.33 -18.35
C PRO A 246 -12.43 13.49 -17.37
N GLY A 247 -11.62 14.57 -17.54
CA GLY A 247 -11.76 15.81 -16.77
C GLY A 247 -10.95 15.84 -15.47
N ALA A 248 -10.82 17.04 -14.88
CA ALA A 248 -10.06 17.28 -13.65
C ALA A 248 -10.59 16.50 -12.44
N GLU A 249 -11.91 16.33 -12.36
CA GLU A 249 -12.55 15.52 -11.32
C GLU A 249 -12.16 14.05 -11.43
N GLY A 250 -12.05 13.52 -12.68
CA GLY A 250 -11.58 12.17 -12.96
C GLY A 250 -10.17 11.93 -12.41
N VAL A 251 -9.26 12.88 -12.62
CA VAL A 251 -7.88 12.84 -12.10
C VAL A 251 -7.87 12.79 -10.57
N GLY A 252 -8.65 13.64 -9.91
CA GLY A 252 -8.78 13.64 -8.45
C GLY A 252 -9.30 12.30 -7.91
N ARG A 253 -10.35 11.75 -8.57
CA ARG A 253 -10.89 10.42 -8.22
C ARG A 253 -9.89 9.29 -8.44
N ALA A 254 -9.10 9.34 -9.52
CA ALA A 254 -8.07 8.35 -9.80
C ALA A 254 -6.98 8.36 -8.72
N ALA A 255 -6.52 9.54 -8.28
CA ALA A 255 -5.55 9.70 -7.21
C ALA A 255 -6.06 9.13 -5.87
N THR A 256 -7.29 9.47 -5.48
CA THR A 256 -7.91 8.96 -4.25
C THR A 256 -8.11 7.44 -4.31
N ARG A 257 -8.62 6.92 -5.42
CA ARG A 257 -8.79 5.47 -5.62
C ARG A 257 -7.44 4.75 -5.59
N ALA A 258 -6.39 5.30 -6.20
CA ALA A 258 -5.05 4.73 -6.17
C ALA A 258 -4.54 4.58 -4.73
N PHE A 259 -4.70 5.62 -3.90
CA PHE A 259 -4.34 5.56 -2.49
C PHE A 259 -5.13 4.49 -1.73
N VAL A 260 -6.47 4.52 -1.80
CA VAL A 260 -7.33 3.60 -1.05
C VAL A 260 -7.07 2.14 -1.43
N PHE A 261 -6.98 1.84 -2.74
CA PHE A 261 -6.70 0.47 -3.18
C PHE A 261 -5.29 0.01 -2.80
N SER A 262 -4.29 0.90 -2.89
CA SER A 262 -2.92 0.58 -2.44
C SER A 262 -2.89 0.32 -0.93
N PHE A 263 -3.55 1.15 -0.13
CA PHE A 263 -3.63 1.00 1.31
C PHE A 263 -4.25 -0.35 1.73
N VAL A 264 -5.43 -0.68 1.17
CA VAL A 264 -6.08 -1.98 1.45
C VAL A 264 -5.21 -3.16 1.00
N THR A 265 -4.58 -3.04 -0.17
CA THR A 265 -3.70 -4.09 -0.69
C THR A 265 -2.46 -4.28 0.19
N ILE A 266 -1.86 -3.20 0.71
CA ILE A 266 -0.73 -3.28 1.64
C ILE A 266 -1.13 -4.04 2.90
N LEU A 267 -2.29 -3.73 3.51
CA LEU A 267 -2.77 -4.42 4.71
C LEU A 267 -3.02 -5.92 4.46
N LEU A 268 -3.62 -6.25 3.31
CA LEU A 268 -3.82 -7.66 2.93
C LEU A 268 -2.49 -8.37 2.69
N LEU A 269 -1.56 -7.74 1.96
CA LEU A 269 -0.23 -8.31 1.71
C LEU A 269 0.55 -8.48 3.02
N ASP A 270 0.45 -7.52 3.94
CA ASP A 270 1.12 -7.62 5.24
C ASP A 270 0.64 -8.81 6.03
N LEU A 271 -0.68 -9.00 6.11
CA LEU A 271 -1.28 -10.17 6.78
C LEU A 271 -0.79 -11.49 6.16
N PHE A 272 -0.88 -11.62 4.82
CA PHE A 272 -0.47 -12.85 4.14
C PHE A 272 1.03 -13.11 4.23
N LEU A 273 1.85 -12.09 4.01
CA LEU A 273 3.30 -12.21 4.09
C LEU A 273 3.75 -12.45 5.54
N GLY A 274 3.09 -11.83 6.52
CA GLY A 274 3.33 -12.07 7.94
C GLY A 274 3.15 -13.54 8.30
N ILE A 275 1.97 -14.10 8.01
CA ILE A 275 1.66 -15.52 8.27
C ILE A 275 2.64 -16.45 7.54
N LEU A 276 2.93 -16.15 6.26
CA LEU A 276 3.83 -16.96 5.46
C LEU A 276 5.25 -16.95 6.01
N LEU A 277 5.80 -15.76 6.30
CA LEU A 277 7.17 -15.61 6.78
C LEU A 277 7.34 -16.16 8.20
N ASP A 278 6.34 -16.02 9.08
CA ASP A 278 6.36 -16.64 10.40
C ASP A 278 6.31 -18.16 10.31
N THR A 279 5.51 -18.71 9.42
CA THR A 279 5.46 -20.16 9.18
C THR A 279 6.80 -20.68 8.67
N VAL A 280 7.42 -19.98 7.73
CA VAL A 280 8.75 -20.32 7.20
C VAL A 280 9.82 -20.22 8.29
N ASN A 281 9.79 -19.18 9.11
CA ASN A 281 10.73 -19.02 10.22
C ASN A 281 10.64 -20.17 11.23
N ASN A 282 9.43 -20.53 11.63
CA ASN A 282 9.20 -21.62 12.57
C ASN A 282 9.62 -22.99 12.00
N TYR A 283 9.51 -23.18 10.68
CA TYR A 283 9.94 -24.41 10.01
C TYR A 283 11.47 -24.49 9.88
N LEU A 284 12.14 -23.37 9.56
CA LEU A 284 13.60 -23.33 9.39
C LEU A 284 14.36 -23.31 10.73
N TRP A 285 13.80 -22.64 11.77
CA TRP A 285 14.43 -22.53 13.10
C TRP A 285 13.48 -22.92 14.23
N PRO A 286 13.17 -24.23 14.38
CA PRO A 286 12.21 -24.69 15.40
C PRO A 286 12.70 -24.51 16.85
N GLN A 287 13.96 -24.14 17.06
CA GLN A 287 14.52 -23.90 18.40
C GLN A 287 14.24 -22.51 18.96
N GLN A 288 14.00 -21.49 18.12
CA GLN A 288 13.67 -20.14 18.59
C GLN A 288 12.22 -20.02 19.08
N ALA A 289 11.33 -20.86 18.61
CA ALA A 289 9.93 -20.89 19.04
C ALA A 289 9.72 -21.41 20.49
N ARG A 290 10.75 -21.93 21.15
CA ARG A 290 10.68 -22.47 22.53
C ARG A 290 11.10 -21.48 23.62
N VAL A 291 11.44 -20.26 23.28
CA VAL A 291 11.98 -19.26 24.22
C VAL A 291 11.04 -18.06 24.42
N VAL A 292 9.80 -18.18 23.92
CA VAL A 292 8.71 -17.19 24.15
C VAL A 292 7.70 -17.73 25.13
#